data_24776f3098071c3b822410803d1b8654
#
_entry.id   24776f3098071c3b822410803d1b8654
#
_cell.length_a   1.000
_cell.length_b   1.000
_cell.length_c   1.000
_cell.angle_alpha   90.00
_cell.angle_beta   90.00
_cell.angle_gamma   90.00
#
_symmetry.space_group_name_H-M   'P 1'
#
loop_
_entity.id
_entity.type
_entity.pdbx_description
1 polymer ?
#
loop_
_entity_poly.entity_id
_entity_poly.type
_entity_poly.pdbx_seq_one_letter_code
_entity_poly.pdbx_strand_id
1 'polypeptide(L)'
;VSTVTVSQSYKDDISVVLYTAEFIKNDDFSLKPFKEHNINTFYLAKSKDIHAKEKIIYLPTICLYNNGELIEKIEAGLSMKLPNSTTGRIQEHIDQLLSNKF
;
A
#
# COMPACT_ATOMS: atom_id res chain seq x y z
N VAL A 1 -22.03 7.51 17.97
CA VAL A 1 -21.41 7.00 17.72
C VAL A 1 -20.63 6.76 16.56
N SER A 2 -20.20 7.39 15.89
CA SER A 2 -19.56 7.28 14.76
C SER A 2 -18.16 7.16 14.80
N THR A 3 -17.69 6.48 15.66
CA THR A 3 -16.32 6.37 15.81
C THR A 3 -15.62 5.51 14.89
N VAL A 4 -16.29 4.99 13.96
CA VAL A 4 -15.67 4.05 13.16
C VAL A 4 -14.70 4.49 12.19
N THR A 5 -14.56 5.69 11.93
CA THR A 5 -13.72 6.15 10.85
C THR A 5 -12.25 5.98 11.09
N VAL A 6 -11.86 5.71 12.29
CA VAL A 6 -10.45 5.58 12.58
C VAL A 6 -9.77 4.48 11.80
N SER A 7 -10.49 3.42 11.53
CA SER A 7 -9.89 2.28 10.87
C SER A 7 -9.57 2.51 9.41
N GLN A 8 -9.99 3.63 8.84
CA GLN A 8 -9.76 3.88 7.44
C GLN A 8 -8.62 4.86 7.18
N SER A 9 -7.90 5.27 8.21
CA SER A 9 -6.87 6.29 8.03
C SER A 9 -5.77 5.89 7.05
N TYR A 10 -5.51 4.60 6.89
CA TYR A 10 -4.48 4.17 5.96
C TYR A 10 -4.91 4.27 4.49
N LYS A 11 -6.12 4.71 4.25
CA LYS A 11 -6.64 4.93 2.90
C LYS A 11 -6.99 6.38 2.62
N ASP A 12 -6.75 7.28 3.58
CA ASP A 12 -7.13 8.68 3.42
C ASP A 12 -6.21 9.39 2.44
N ASP A 13 -6.77 10.34 1.70
CA ASP A 13 -6.02 11.09 0.68
C ASP A 13 -5.24 10.13 -0.20
N ILE A 14 -4.02 10.47 -0.54
CA ILE A 14 -3.14 9.58 -1.29
C ILE A 14 -2.37 8.75 -0.28
N SER A 15 -2.62 7.45 -0.25
CA SER A 15 -2.01 6.55 0.72
C SER A 15 -1.32 5.39 0.00
N VAL A 16 -0.08 5.12 0.36
CA VAL A 16 0.67 3.99 -0.16
C VAL A 16 0.86 3.00 0.98
N VAL A 17 0.37 1.78 0.80
CA VAL A 17 0.38 0.78 1.85
C VAL A 17 1.13 -0.46 1.39
N LEU A 18 2.09 -0.88 2.19
CA LEU A 18 2.85 -2.11 1.92
C LEU A 18 2.33 -3.19 2.86
N TYR A 19 1.88 -4.29 2.29
CA TYR A 19 1.46 -5.47 3.05
C TYR A 19 2.55 -6.52 2.93
N THR A 20 3.16 -6.88 4.04
CA THR A 20 4.29 -7.80 4.01
C THR A 20 4.25 -8.72 5.24
N ALA A 21 5.32 -9.43 5.51
CA ALA A 21 5.42 -10.27 6.68
C ALA A 21 6.83 -10.16 7.25
N GLU A 22 6.96 -10.49 8.52
CA GLU A 22 8.24 -10.33 9.20
C GLU A 22 9.37 -11.15 8.58
N PHE A 23 9.01 -12.28 7.97
CA PHE A 23 10.03 -13.14 7.37
C PHE A 23 10.53 -12.64 6.00
N ILE A 24 9.99 -11.54 5.51
CA ILE A 24 10.38 -11.00 4.19
C ILE A 24 11.25 -9.75 4.35
N LYS A 25 11.97 -9.62 5.44
CA LYS A 25 12.70 -8.39 5.72
C LYS A 25 13.76 -8.02 4.71
N ASN A 26 14.47 -8.99 4.20
CA ASN A 26 15.61 -8.70 3.34
C ASN A 26 15.23 -8.16 1.98
N ASP A 27 13.99 -8.30 1.61
CA ASP A 27 13.51 -7.86 0.32
C ASP A 27 12.49 -6.75 0.46
N ASP A 28 12.52 -6.03 1.55
CA ASP A 28 11.54 -4.99 1.82
C ASP A 28 11.60 -3.91 0.77
N PHE A 29 10.44 -3.58 0.25
CA PHE A 29 10.28 -2.44 -0.62
C PHE A 29 10.27 -1.19 0.25
N SER A 30 10.97 -0.14 -0.18
CA SER A 30 11.02 1.10 0.60
C SER A 30 9.90 2.05 0.20
N LEU A 31 9.22 2.61 1.19
CA LEU A 31 8.19 3.61 0.95
C LEU A 31 8.73 5.03 1.01
N LYS A 32 10.03 5.19 1.20
CA LYS A 32 10.64 6.52 1.31
C LYS A 32 10.31 7.47 0.17
N PRO A 33 10.24 7.02 -1.09
CA PRO A 33 9.89 7.94 -2.17
C PRO A 33 8.51 8.56 -2.02
N PHE A 34 7.66 7.98 -1.20
CA PHE A 34 6.28 8.43 -1.05
C PHE A 34 6.02 9.07 0.31
N LYS A 35 7.08 9.46 1.02
CA LYS A 35 6.93 9.97 2.38
C LYS A 35 6.14 11.25 2.49
N GLU A 36 5.94 11.95 1.38
CA GLU A 36 5.13 13.17 1.38
C GLU A 36 3.65 12.86 1.41
N HIS A 37 3.31 11.61 1.25
CA HIS A 37 1.92 11.17 1.31
C HIS A 37 1.76 10.28 2.53
N ASN A 38 0.60 9.69 2.70
CA ASN A 38 0.40 8.76 3.80
C ASN A 38 1.05 7.43 3.42
N ILE A 39 1.91 6.93 4.27
CA ILE A 39 2.55 5.63 4.03
C ILE A 39 2.37 4.75 5.26
N ASN A 40 2.10 3.47 5.02
CA ASN A 40 1.91 2.51 6.10
C ASN A 40 2.47 1.16 5.67
N THR A 41 2.96 0.41 6.64
CA THR A 41 3.41 -0.96 6.41
C THR A 41 2.68 -1.86 7.41
N PHE A 42 2.02 -2.89 6.90
CA PHE A 42 1.31 -3.83 7.75
C PHE A 42 1.95 -5.20 7.66
N TYR A 43 2.44 -5.69 8.78
CA TYR A 43 3.05 -7.02 8.86
C TYR A 43 1.97 -8.05 9.18
N LEU A 44 1.99 -9.16 8.49
CA LEU A 44 0.94 -10.16 8.59
C LEU A 44 0.65 -10.60 10.03
N ALA A 45 1.68 -10.87 10.79
CA ALA A 45 1.47 -11.38 12.15
C ALA A 45 0.73 -10.40 13.05
N LYS A 46 0.91 -9.11 12.80
CA LYS A 46 0.30 -8.08 13.63
C LYS A 46 -0.98 -7.50 13.04
N SER A 47 -1.22 -7.75 11.77
CA SER A 47 -2.32 -7.10 11.06
C SER A 47 -3.10 -8.11 10.22
N LYS A 48 -3.35 -9.28 10.75
CA LYS A 48 -4.08 -10.33 10.03
C LYS A 48 -5.43 -9.85 9.56
N ASP A 49 -6.12 -9.07 10.38
CA ASP A 49 -7.45 -8.60 10.04
C ASP A 49 -7.42 -7.67 8.84
N ILE A 50 -6.43 -6.80 8.78
CA ILE A 50 -6.30 -5.87 7.66
C ILE A 50 -5.94 -6.61 6.39
N HIS A 51 -5.03 -7.57 6.48
CA HIS A 51 -4.68 -8.39 5.33
C HIS A 51 -5.91 -9.13 4.78
N ALA A 52 -6.71 -9.68 5.66
CA ALA A 52 -7.92 -10.39 5.23
C ALA A 52 -8.94 -9.43 4.65
N LYS A 53 -9.13 -8.28 5.27
CA LYS A 53 -10.08 -7.29 4.80
C LYS A 53 -9.73 -6.78 3.41
N GLU A 54 -8.45 -6.58 3.15
CA GLU A 54 -8.01 -6.08 1.86
C GLU A 54 -7.72 -7.19 0.86
N LYS A 55 -8.01 -8.43 1.24
CA LYS A 55 -7.86 -9.60 0.37
C LYS A 55 -6.43 -9.76 -0.14
N ILE A 56 -5.49 -9.60 0.75
CA ILE A 56 -4.07 -9.73 0.41
C ILE A 56 -3.73 -11.21 0.39
N ILE A 57 -3.33 -11.71 -0.77
CA ILE A 57 -3.01 -13.12 -0.96
C ILE A 57 -1.52 -13.34 -1.09
N TYR A 58 -0.83 -12.46 -1.81
CA TYR A 58 0.60 -12.58 -2.04
C TYR A 58 1.34 -11.54 -1.22
N LEU A 59 2.54 -11.86 -0.79
CA LEU A 59 3.36 -10.95 -0.01
C LEU A 59 4.74 -10.88 -0.63
N PRO A 60 5.32 -9.70 -0.71
CA PRO A 60 4.70 -8.43 -0.37
C PRO A 60 3.73 -7.95 -1.45
N THR A 61 2.78 -7.14 -1.05
CA THR A 61 1.84 -6.49 -1.97
C THR A 61 1.82 -5.02 -1.62
N ILE A 62 1.84 -4.15 -2.63
CA ILE A 62 1.75 -2.73 -2.39
C ILE A 62 0.48 -2.20 -3.02
N CYS A 63 -0.23 -1.34 -2.28
CA CYS A 63 -1.49 -0.77 -2.74
C CYS A 63 -1.42 0.74 -2.67
N LEU A 64 -2.00 1.39 -3.67
CA LEU A 64 -2.17 2.83 -3.69
C LEU A 64 -3.65 3.12 -3.53
N TYR A 65 -3.99 3.94 -2.56
CA TYR A 65 -5.37 4.35 -2.32
C TYR A 65 -5.50 5.86 -2.50
N ASN A 66 -6.70 6.30 -2.88
CA ASN A 66 -7.01 7.71 -2.94
C ASN A 66 -8.41 7.90 -2.37
N ASN A 67 -8.49 8.55 -1.22
CA ASN A 67 -9.76 8.82 -0.54
C ASN A 67 -10.59 7.55 -0.33
N GLY A 68 -9.93 6.49 0.07
CA GLY A 68 -10.60 5.23 0.37
C GLY A 68 -10.73 4.27 -0.81
N GLU A 69 -10.39 4.73 -2.00
CA GLU A 69 -10.54 3.89 -3.20
C GLU A 69 -9.21 3.30 -3.62
N LEU A 70 -9.21 2.02 -3.97
CA LEU A 70 -8.01 1.35 -4.45
C LEU A 70 -7.73 1.79 -5.89
N ILE A 71 -6.57 2.38 -6.10
CA ILE A 71 -6.17 2.88 -7.41
C ILE A 71 -5.27 1.86 -8.12
N GLU A 72 -4.32 1.29 -7.39
CA GLU A 72 -3.38 0.34 -7.98
C GLU A 72 -2.97 -0.68 -6.94
N LYS A 73 -2.83 -1.94 -7.35
CA LYS A 73 -2.39 -3.02 -6.48
C LYS A 73 -1.33 -3.80 -7.23
N ILE A 74 -0.13 -3.86 -6.67
CA ILE A 74 0.98 -4.57 -7.27
C ILE A 74 1.37 -5.70 -6.34
N GLU A 75 1.25 -6.94 -6.83
CA GLU A 75 1.54 -8.12 -6.03
C GLU A 75 2.87 -8.74 -6.45
N ALA A 76 3.64 -9.18 -5.48
CA ALA A 76 4.82 -9.97 -5.78
C ALA A 76 4.35 -11.35 -6.22
N GLY A 77 5.10 -11.97 -7.08
CA GLY A 77 4.77 -13.33 -7.50
C GLY A 77 5.38 -14.34 -6.54
N LEU A 78 5.66 -15.52 -7.08
CA LEU A 78 6.23 -16.60 -6.28
C LEU A 78 7.61 -16.26 -5.74
N SER A 79 8.29 -15.29 -6.35
CA SER A 79 9.61 -14.88 -5.89
C SER A 79 9.57 -14.07 -4.60
N MET A 80 8.39 -13.63 -4.18
CA MET A 80 8.21 -12.78 -3.02
C MET A 80 8.94 -11.45 -3.14
N LYS A 81 9.14 -10.98 -4.36
CA LYS A 81 9.77 -9.67 -4.61
C LYS A 81 8.87 -8.85 -5.51
N LEU A 82 8.74 -7.58 -5.18
CA LEU A 82 7.98 -6.68 -6.04
C LEU A 82 8.78 -6.38 -7.30
N PRO A 83 8.10 -6.16 -8.42
CA PRO A 83 8.79 -5.80 -9.65
C PRO A 83 9.62 -4.53 -9.50
N ASN A 84 10.70 -4.43 -10.27
CA ASN A 84 11.55 -3.25 -10.23
C ASN A 84 10.80 -1.98 -10.64
N SER A 85 9.75 -2.12 -11.43
CA SER A 85 8.97 -0.98 -11.89
C SER A 85 7.95 -0.48 -10.88
N THR A 86 7.86 -1.12 -9.71
CA THR A 86 6.82 -0.79 -8.73
C THR A 86 6.82 0.68 -8.33
N THR A 87 7.99 1.21 -7.96
CA THR A 87 8.07 2.60 -7.53
C THR A 87 7.62 3.55 -8.63
N GLY A 88 8.08 3.31 -9.85
CA GLY A 88 7.70 4.15 -10.97
C GLY A 88 6.22 4.09 -11.27
N ARG A 89 5.63 2.90 -11.19
CA ARG A 89 4.19 2.76 -11.45
C ARG A 89 3.35 3.49 -10.41
N ILE A 90 3.73 3.38 -9.15
CA ILE A 90 3.01 4.08 -8.09
C ILE A 90 3.16 5.58 -8.26
N GLN A 91 4.38 6.04 -8.54
CA GLN A 91 4.63 7.47 -8.73
C GLN A 91 3.84 8.02 -9.90
N GLU A 92 3.75 7.26 -10.99
CA GLU A 92 2.99 7.69 -12.16
C GLU A 92 1.52 7.88 -11.82
N HIS A 93 0.93 6.95 -11.07
CA HIS A 93 -0.45 7.09 -10.66
C HIS A 93 -0.65 8.29 -9.75
N ILE A 94 0.29 8.52 -8.83
CA ILE A 94 0.21 9.67 -7.94
C ILE A 94 0.26 10.97 -8.75
N ASP A 95 1.17 11.03 -9.72
CA ASP A 95 1.28 12.22 -10.58
C ASP A 95 -0.01 12.49 -11.31
N GLN A 96 -0.67 11.45 -11.81
CA GLN A 96 -1.94 11.59 -12.49
C GLN A 96 -3.03 12.08 -11.55
N LEU A 97 -3.06 11.55 -10.33
CA LEU A 97 -4.04 11.99 -9.35
C LEU A 97 -3.86 13.46 -9.00
N LEU A 98 -2.62 13.90 -8.85
CA LEU A 98 -2.34 15.29 -8.54
C LEU A 98 -2.68 16.20 -9.71
N SER A 99 -2.40 15.75 -10.93
CA SER A 99 -2.73 16.55 -12.11
C SER A 99 -4.22 16.72 -12.28
N ASN A 100 -4.99 15.71 -11.96
CA ASN A 100 -6.44 15.76 -12.14
C ASN A 100 -7.14 16.66 -11.14
N LYS A 101 -6.46 17.11 -10.12
CA LYS A 101 -7.05 18.02 -9.15
C LYS A 101 -7.09 19.45 -9.65
N PHE A 102 -6.38 19.73 -10.69
CA PHE A 102 -6.31 21.08 -11.25
C PHE A 102 -6.88 21.08 -12.65
#